data_13408089d874af2252e5f05728151e91
#
_entry.id   13408089d874af2252e5f05728151e91
#
_cell.length_a   1.000
_cell.length_b   1.000
_cell.length_c   1.000
_cell.angle_alpha   90.00
_cell.angle_beta   90.00
_cell.angle_gamma   90.00
#
_symmetry.space_group_name_H-M   'P 1'
#
loop_
_entity.id
_entity.type
_entity.pdbx_description
1 polymer ?
#
loop_
_entity_poly.entity_id
_entity_poly.type
_entity_poly.pdbx_seq_one_letter_code
_entity_poly.pdbx_strand_id
1 'polypeptide(L)'
;DPLRGMRQWQLHSTLSARARWSPLPDAQIIQDGYTADHPFPDVYRGRNCVMLGDLTCVPLSLPDGSLLVPAQSSVLGEDGALYAPPGGFTYTDAFIIRGQWRGGRLVWTGAARVAGDPARSTRGMIEPTLALLPDGRVLMAMRGSNHGAPHLPGYRWVSFSEDGGLRWTPPEPWTYADGELFYSPSACAQLLRHTDGALYWIGNIAPRNPNSNSPRYPLVIAEVDQRTGRLIRDGVRAIDDRRPGEDAALTLSNFYAREERETGGIALHLSRLFARSAGDWTADALVYHLTLNPGGAA
;
A
#
# COMPACT_ATOMS: atom_id res chain seq x y z
N ASP A 1 -12.41 -16.63 -5.09
CA ASP A 1 -11.93 -15.28 -5.35
C ASP A 1 -12.70 -14.30 -4.46
N PRO A 2 -12.04 -13.61 -3.51
CA PRO A 2 -12.71 -12.74 -2.55
C PRO A 2 -13.39 -11.52 -3.21
N LEU A 3 -13.06 -11.19 -4.46
CA LEU A 3 -13.70 -10.09 -5.18
C LEU A 3 -14.99 -10.50 -5.89
N ARG A 4 -15.22 -11.82 -6.06
CA ARG A 4 -16.48 -12.32 -6.61
C ARG A 4 -17.58 -12.21 -5.56
N GLY A 5 -18.61 -11.44 -5.83
CA GLY A 5 -19.74 -11.25 -4.93
C GLY A 5 -19.58 -10.17 -3.88
N MET A 6 -18.50 -9.37 -3.91
CA MET A 6 -18.40 -8.19 -3.07
C MET A 6 -19.51 -7.20 -3.42
N ARG A 7 -20.31 -6.88 -2.41
CA ARG A 7 -21.25 -5.76 -2.50
C ARG A 7 -20.46 -4.47 -2.31
N GLN A 8 -20.86 -3.41 -3.00
CA GLN A 8 -20.28 -2.09 -2.81
C GLN A 8 -20.50 -1.66 -1.36
N TRP A 9 -19.39 -1.44 -0.63
CA TRP A 9 -19.43 -0.85 0.70
C TRP A 9 -19.38 0.67 0.56
N GLN A 10 -20.20 1.36 1.31
CA GLN A 10 -20.12 2.81 1.41
C GLN A 10 -19.08 3.18 2.45
N LEU A 11 -18.12 4.03 2.08
CA LEU A 11 -17.18 4.60 3.04
C LEU A 11 -17.82 5.82 3.68
N HIS A 12 -17.97 5.78 5.01
CA HIS A 12 -18.39 6.94 5.78
C HIS A 12 -17.15 7.57 6.42
N SER A 13 -16.93 8.86 6.18
CA SER A 13 -15.97 9.64 6.95
C SER A 13 -16.69 10.46 8.00
N THR A 14 -16.23 10.37 9.24
CA THR A 14 -16.72 11.21 10.34
C THR A 14 -15.65 12.21 10.73
N LEU A 15 -16.00 13.50 10.73
CA LEU A 15 -15.17 14.55 11.30
C LEU A 15 -15.77 14.93 12.66
N SER A 16 -14.99 14.80 13.73
CA SER A 16 -15.36 15.32 15.04
C SER A 16 -14.65 16.65 15.27
N ALA A 17 -15.43 17.74 15.26
CA ALA A 17 -15.04 18.96 15.92
C ALA A 17 -15.73 18.97 17.29
N ARG A 18 -14.95 18.88 18.39
CA ARG A 18 -15.43 18.91 19.77
C ARG A 18 -16.21 17.67 20.22
N ALA A 19 -15.59 16.49 20.21
CA ALA A 19 -16.03 15.28 20.92
C ALA A 19 -17.48 14.79 20.65
N ARG A 20 -18.10 15.19 19.58
CA ARG A 20 -19.37 14.63 19.11
C ARG A 20 -19.18 14.00 17.75
N TRP A 21 -19.34 12.68 17.70
CA TRP A 21 -19.38 11.92 16.47
C TRP A 21 -20.78 12.06 15.86
N SER A 22 -20.88 12.68 14.70
CA SER A 22 -22.09 12.61 13.89
C SER A 22 -21.78 11.74 12.66
N PRO A 23 -22.56 10.70 12.39
CA PRO A 23 -22.47 10.01 11.12
C PRO A 23 -22.70 11.05 10.02
N LEU A 24 -21.78 11.13 9.03
CA LEU A 24 -22.10 11.85 7.82
C LEU A 24 -23.22 11.08 7.13
N PRO A 25 -24.27 11.76 6.63
CA PRO A 25 -25.27 11.10 5.81
C PRO A 25 -24.56 10.46 4.62
N ASP A 26 -25.05 9.31 4.19
CA ASP A 26 -24.50 8.42 3.14
C ASP A 26 -23.73 9.15 2.02
N ALA A 27 -22.48 9.50 2.31
CA ALA A 27 -21.61 10.16 1.35
C ALA A 27 -20.99 9.09 0.47
N GLN A 28 -21.57 8.88 -0.70
CA GLN A 28 -20.95 8.05 -1.72
C GLN A 28 -19.68 8.74 -2.23
N ILE A 29 -18.62 7.96 -2.41
CA ILE A 29 -17.38 8.42 -3.05
C ILE A 29 -17.59 8.32 -4.56
N ILE A 30 -18.01 9.43 -5.17
CA ILE A 30 -18.26 9.57 -6.60
C ILE A 30 -17.48 10.78 -7.08
N GLN A 31 -16.69 10.61 -8.13
CA GLN A 31 -15.97 11.70 -8.76
C GLN A 31 -16.96 12.71 -9.35
N ASP A 32 -16.62 13.98 -9.25
CA ASP A 32 -17.41 15.07 -9.86
C ASP A 32 -17.61 14.82 -11.37
N GLY A 33 -18.86 14.93 -11.84
CA GLY A 33 -19.25 14.60 -13.20
C GLY A 33 -19.56 13.12 -13.47
N TYR A 34 -19.43 12.24 -12.47
CA TYR A 34 -19.77 10.82 -12.54
C TYR A 34 -21.07 10.50 -11.79
N THR A 35 -21.52 9.25 -11.88
CA THR A 35 -22.80 8.79 -11.29
C THR A 35 -22.56 7.62 -10.31
N ALA A 36 -23.59 7.27 -9.55
CA ALA A 36 -23.52 6.12 -8.63
C ALA A 36 -23.29 4.78 -9.37
N ASP A 37 -23.73 4.67 -10.62
CA ASP A 37 -23.52 3.46 -11.44
C ASP A 37 -22.16 3.45 -12.16
N HIS A 38 -21.55 4.60 -12.32
CA HIS A 38 -20.22 4.81 -12.90
C HIS A 38 -19.48 5.85 -12.08
N PRO A 39 -18.94 5.48 -10.88
CA PRO A 39 -18.43 6.46 -9.91
C PRO A 39 -17.08 7.06 -10.26
N PHE A 40 -16.28 6.38 -11.11
CA PHE A 40 -14.94 6.80 -11.54
C PHE A 40 -14.66 6.30 -12.95
N PRO A 41 -13.66 6.82 -13.67
CA PRO A 41 -13.19 6.24 -14.92
C PRO A 41 -12.97 4.72 -14.78
N ASP A 42 -13.49 3.96 -15.72
CA ASP A 42 -13.35 2.49 -15.80
C ASP A 42 -13.85 1.70 -14.57
N VAL A 43 -14.70 2.31 -13.75
CA VAL A 43 -15.34 1.66 -12.60
C VAL A 43 -16.86 1.69 -12.79
N TYR A 44 -17.46 0.50 -12.81
CA TYR A 44 -18.88 0.29 -13.08
C TYR A 44 -19.50 -0.54 -11.98
N ARG A 45 -20.57 -0.03 -11.37
CA ARG A 45 -21.31 -0.74 -10.33
C ARG A 45 -21.77 -2.10 -10.81
N GLY A 46 -21.52 -3.13 -10.00
CA GLY A 46 -21.91 -4.50 -10.31
C GLY A 46 -20.99 -5.23 -11.30
N ARG A 47 -19.98 -4.55 -11.87
CA ARG A 47 -19.01 -5.18 -12.78
C ARG A 47 -17.62 -5.26 -12.19
N ASN A 48 -17.09 -4.17 -11.70
CA ASN A 48 -15.83 -4.10 -10.97
C ASN A 48 -15.98 -3.18 -9.74
N CYS A 49 -14.91 -3.01 -8.99
CA CYS A 49 -14.95 -2.23 -7.76
C CYS A 49 -13.66 -1.43 -7.56
N VAL A 50 -13.76 -0.41 -6.72
CA VAL A 50 -12.63 0.20 -6.05
C VAL A 50 -12.65 -0.27 -4.60
N MET A 51 -11.52 -0.78 -4.14
CA MET A 51 -11.30 -1.14 -2.74
C MET A 51 -10.28 -0.17 -2.16
N LEU A 52 -10.54 0.34 -0.97
CA LEU A 52 -9.47 0.92 -0.17
C LEU A 52 -8.45 -0.19 0.08
N GLY A 53 -7.18 0.18 0.05
CA GLY A 53 -6.12 -0.80 0.25
C GLY A 53 -6.07 -1.35 1.68
N ASP A 54 -4.98 -2.03 2.01
CA ASP A 54 -4.76 -2.59 3.34
C ASP A 54 -4.55 -1.48 4.39
N LEU A 55 -4.41 -1.86 5.65
CA LEU A 55 -4.19 -0.98 6.81
C LEU A 55 -3.07 0.06 6.59
N THR A 56 -2.09 -0.27 5.76
CA THR A 56 -0.94 0.58 5.42
C THR A 56 -1.21 1.62 4.32
N CYS A 57 -2.40 1.59 3.71
CA CYS A 57 -2.79 2.51 2.64
C CYS A 57 -3.38 3.81 3.22
N VAL A 58 -2.54 4.60 3.86
CA VAL A 58 -2.94 5.83 4.56
C VAL A 58 -3.15 6.97 3.56
N PRO A 59 -4.26 7.73 3.66
CA PRO A 59 -4.47 8.91 2.83
C PRO A 59 -3.37 9.97 3.02
N LEU A 60 -2.98 10.62 1.93
CA LEU A 60 -1.95 11.66 1.88
C LEU A 60 -2.58 13.03 1.63
N SER A 61 -2.35 13.97 2.54
CA SER A 61 -2.69 15.38 2.33
C SER A 61 -1.56 16.09 1.58
N LEU A 62 -1.91 16.86 0.55
CA LEU A 62 -0.98 17.67 -0.23
C LEU A 62 -1.00 19.13 0.24
N PRO A 63 0.06 19.94 -0.04
CA PRO A 63 0.14 21.33 0.37
C PRO A 63 -0.95 22.21 -0.22
N ASP A 64 -1.54 21.86 -1.37
CA ASP A 64 -2.66 22.55 -1.99
C ASP A 64 -4.01 22.27 -1.34
N GLY A 65 -4.03 21.51 -0.24
CA GLY A 65 -5.22 21.06 0.47
C GLY A 65 -5.93 19.86 -0.17
N SER A 66 -5.38 19.27 -1.21
CA SER A 66 -5.91 18.05 -1.79
C SER A 66 -5.60 16.84 -0.90
N LEU A 67 -6.50 15.87 -0.95
CA LEU A 67 -6.36 14.57 -0.30
C LEU A 67 -6.22 13.49 -1.37
N LEU A 68 -5.16 12.69 -1.31
CA LEU A 68 -5.02 11.48 -2.11
C LEU A 68 -5.38 10.27 -1.26
N VAL A 69 -6.35 9.48 -1.72
CA VAL A 69 -6.75 8.23 -1.06
C VAL A 69 -6.22 7.06 -1.89
N PRO A 70 -5.21 6.33 -1.38
CA PRO A 70 -4.71 5.14 -2.06
C PRO A 70 -5.76 4.03 -2.00
N ALA A 71 -6.00 3.44 -3.14
CA ALA A 71 -6.99 2.39 -3.35
C ALA A 71 -6.47 1.40 -4.40
N GLN A 72 -7.28 0.44 -4.75
CA GLN A 72 -7.02 -0.50 -5.82
C GLN A 72 -8.32 -0.83 -6.53
N SER A 73 -8.26 -1.06 -7.84
CA SER A 73 -9.43 -1.31 -8.66
C SER A 73 -9.23 -2.56 -9.50
N SER A 74 -10.20 -3.46 -9.45
CA SER A 74 -10.21 -4.63 -10.32
C SER A 74 -10.37 -4.23 -11.78
N VAL A 75 -9.69 -4.95 -12.67
CA VAL A 75 -9.66 -4.70 -14.10
C VAL A 75 -10.74 -5.52 -14.80
N LEU A 76 -11.40 -4.93 -15.79
CA LEU A 76 -12.31 -5.64 -16.69
C LEU A 76 -11.54 -6.14 -17.91
N GLY A 77 -11.80 -7.39 -18.30
CA GLY A 77 -11.37 -7.94 -19.56
C GLY A 77 -12.18 -7.39 -20.75
N GLU A 78 -11.77 -7.74 -21.95
CA GLU A 78 -12.46 -7.36 -23.20
C GLU A 78 -13.92 -7.86 -23.28
N ASP A 79 -14.17 -9.00 -22.62
CA ASP A 79 -15.52 -9.58 -22.47
C ASP A 79 -16.38 -8.83 -21.42
N GLY A 80 -15.80 -7.85 -20.74
CA GLY A 80 -16.45 -7.09 -19.68
C GLY A 80 -16.60 -7.82 -18.35
N ALA A 81 -16.04 -9.02 -18.21
CA ALA A 81 -15.91 -9.73 -16.94
C ALA A 81 -14.66 -9.28 -16.19
N LEU A 82 -14.54 -9.66 -14.92
CA LEU A 82 -13.31 -9.40 -14.15
C LEU A 82 -12.15 -10.18 -14.78
N TYR A 83 -11.11 -9.47 -15.16
CA TYR A 83 -9.90 -10.08 -15.71
C TYR A 83 -9.18 -10.89 -14.63
N ALA A 84 -8.91 -12.15 -14.93
CA ALA A 84 -8.12 -13.05 -14.11
C ALA A 84 -7.09 -13.75 -15.00
N PRO A 85 -5.79 -13.48 -14.85
CA PRO A 85 -4.76 -14.20 -15.61
C PRO A 85 -4.80 -15.70 -15.30
N PRO A 86 -4.34 -16.56 -16.22
CA PRO A 86 -4.31 -18.02 -16.00
C PRO A 86 -3.62 -18.40 -14.69
N GLY A 87 -4.29 -19.22 -13.86
CA GLY A 87 -3.78 -19.64 -12.55
C GLY A 87 -3.75 -18.56 -11.48
N GLY A 88 -4.27 -17.37 -11.79
CA GLY A 88 -4.23 -16.19 -10.91
C GLY A 88 -5.55 -15.86 -10.23
N PHE A 89 -5.47 -14.82 -9.42
CA PHE A 89 -6.62 -14.13 -8.85
C PHE A 89 -7.10 -13.04 -9.82
N THR A 90 -8.26 -12.43 -9.53
CA THR A 90 -8.69 -11.22 -10.21
C THR A 90 -7.56 -10.18 -10.21
N TYR A 91 -7.26 -9.67 -11.40
CA TYR A 91 -6.21 -8.68 -11.61
C TYR A 91 -6.66 -7.31 -11.11
N THR A 92 -5.77 -6.61 -10.44
CA THR A 92 -6.10 -5.37 -9.75
C THR A 92 -4.99 -4.35 -9.99
N ASP A 93 -5.35 -3.15 -10.44
CA ASP A 93 -4.42 -2.03 -10.55
C ASP A 93 -4.47 -1.14 -9.32
N ALA A 94 -3.37 -0.46 -9.03
CA ALA A 94 -3.38 0.61 -8.07
C ALA A 94 -4.28 1.76 -8.55
N PHE A 95 -5.00 2.37 -7.62
CA PHE A 95 -5.99 3.39 -7.91
C PHE A 95 -5.88 4.51 -6.88
N ILE A 96 -5.90 5.75 -7.35
CA ILE A 96 -5.83 6.92 -6.49
C ILE A 96 -7.10 7.71 -6.65
N ILE A 97 -7.75 8.03 -5.55
CA ILE A 97 -8.90 8.94 -5.53
C ILE A 97 -8.41 10.28 -4.99
N ARG A 98 -8.68 11.35 -5.73
CA ARG A 98 -8.31 12.71 -5.35
C ARG A 98 -9.52 13.48 -4.87
N GLY A 99 -9.44 14.04 -3.68
CA GLY A 99 -10.46 14.89 -3.10
C GLY A 99 -9.94 16.30 -2.78
N GLN A 100 -10.83 17.25 -2.69
CA GLN A 100 -10.56 18.62 -2.24
C GLN A 100 -11.65 19.10 -1.28
N TRP A 101 -11.24 19.82 -0.25
CA TRP A 101 -12.18 20.47 0.65
C TRP A 101 -12.76 21.73 0.00
N ARG A 102 -14.08 21.76 -0.18
CA ARG A 102 -14.82 22.90 -0.71
C ARG A 102 -16.02 23.20 0.18
N GLY A 103 -16.06 24.38 0.78
CA GLY A 103 -17.17 24.78 1.67
C GLY A 103 -17.39 23.82 2.83
N GLY A 104 -16.34 23.26 3.42
CA GLY A 104 -16.41 22.30 4.54
C GLY A 104 -16.83 20.87 4.14
N ARG A 105 -16.92 20.59 2.84
CA ARG A 105 -17.20 19.24 2.31
C ARG A 105 -16.04 18.73 1.48
N LEU A 106 -15.80 17.42 1.53
CA LEU A 106 -14.86 16.74 0.66
C LEU A 106 -15.55 16.44 -0.68
N VAL A 107 -15.01 17.03 -1.74
CA VAL A 107 -15.47 16.82 -3.13
C VAL A 107 -14.42 15.98 -3.84
N TRP A 108 -14.84 14.91 -4.49
CA TRP A 108 -13.96 14.01 -5.23
C TRP A 108 -13.74 14.56 -6.63
N THR A 109 -12.53 15.05 -6.88
CA THR A 109 -12.22 15.85 -8.07
C THR A 109 -11.51 15.07 -9.17
N GLY A 110 -11.08 13.85 -8.91
CA GLY A 110 -10.41 13.03 -9.89
C GLY A 110 -10.07 11.65 -9.36
N ALA A 111 -9.71 10.78 -10.28
CA ALA A 111 -9.13 9.49 -9.98
C ALA A 111 -8.09 9.13 -11.03
N ALA A 112 -7.09 8.34 -10.64
CA ALA A 112 -6.06 7.86 -11.54
C ALA A 112 -5.84 6.36 -11.32
N ARG A 113 -5.70 5.61 -12.40
CA ARG A 113 -5.31 4.21 -12.41
C ARG A 113 -3.83 4.10 -12.75
N VAL A 114 -3.10 3.30 -11.99
CA VAL A 114 -1.71 2.94 -12.27
C VAL A 114 -1.70 1.48 -12.69
N ALA A 115 -1.76 1.28 -14.01
CA ALA A 115 -1.91 -0.04 -14.61
C ALA A 115 -0.61 -0.84 -14.47
N GLY A 116 -0.74 -2.08 -14.02
CA GLY A 116 0.33 -3.05 -14.02
C GLY A 116 0.45 -3.78 -15.35
N ASP A 117 1.51 -4.60 -15.48
CA ASP A 117 1.71 -5.53 -16.59
C ASP A 117 1.55 -6.96 -16.08
N PRO A 118 0.54 -7.73 -16.53
CA PRO A 118 0.32 -9.10 -16.09
C PRO A 118 1.47 -10.06 -16.43
N ALA A 119 2.29 -9.73 -17.44
CA ALA A 119 3.51 -10.49 -17.75
C ALA A 119 4.64 -10.29 -16.72
N ARG A 120 4.54 -9.26 -15.88
CA ARG A 120 5.56 -8.90 -14.87
C ARG A 120 5.04 -9.01 -13.44
N SER A 121 3.72 -8.87 -13.23
CA SER A 121 3.06 -9.01 -11.93
C SER A 121 1.70 -9.67 -12.13
N THR A 122 1.57 -10.93 -11.74
CA THR A 122 0.40 -11.78 -12.05
C THR A 122 -0.89 -11.38 -11.34
N ARG A 123 -0.83 -10.48 -10.35
CA ARG A 123 -2.00 -9.95 -9.64
C ARG A 123 -2.16 -8.44 -9.81
N GLY A 124 -1.32 -7.82 -10.64
CA GLY A 124 -1.29 -6.38 -10.86
C GLY A 124 -0.50 -5.61 -9.81
N MET A 125 -0.87 -4.34 -9.63
CA MET A 125 -0.30 -3.40 -8.66
C MET A 125 -1.31 -3.17 -7.56
N ILE A 126 -1.05 -3.66 -6.36
CA ILE A 126 -2.01 -3.67 -5.26
C ILE A 126 -1.44 -3.01 -4.01
N GLU A 127 -2.33 -2.61 -3.10
CA GLU A 127 -2.00 -2.04 -1.79
C GLU A 127 -1.01 -0.87 -1.88
N PRO A 128 -1.33 0.19 -2.65
CA PRO A 128 -0.44 1.34 -2.80
C PRO A 128 -0.29 2.11 -1.49
N THR A 129 0.92 2.55 -1.17
CA THR A 129 1.21 3.48 -0.09
C THR A 129 1.91 4.71 -0.66
N LEU A 130 1.60 5.90 -0.12
CA LEU A 130 1.98 7.18 -0.71
C LEU A 130 2.88 7.99 0.22
N ALA A 131 3.78 8.77 -0.38
CA ALA A 131 4.51 9.82 0.32
C ALA A 131 4.77 11.01 -0.60
N LEU A 132 4.69 12.22 -0.03
CA LEU A 132 5.13 13.44 -0.71
C LEU A 132 6.64 13.60 -0.53
N LEU A 133 7.37 13.78 -1.62
CA LEU A 133 8.80 14.09 -1.61
C LEU A 133 9.03 15.60 -1.49
N PRO A 134 10.23 16.06 -1.03
CA PRO A 134 10.51 17.47 -0.85
C PRO A 134 10.45 18.31 -2.13
N ASP A 135 10.65 17.71 -3.29
CA ASP A 135 10.56 18.34 -4.61
C ASP A 135 9.12 18.45 -5.15
N GLY A 136 8.13 18.00 -4.38
CA GLY A 136 6.70 18.02 -4.73
C GLY A 136 6.20 16.81 -5.47
N ARG A 137 7.07 15.88 -5.87
CA ARG A 137 6.62 14.60 -6.43
C ARG A 137 5.92 13.76 -5.37
N VAL A 138 4.94 12.98 -5.80
CA VAL A 138 4.34 11.94 -4.96
C VAL A 138 4.95 10.59 -5.35
N LEU A 139 5.56 9.92 -4.39
CA LEU A 139 6.03 8.54 -4.50
C LEU A 139 4.89 7.60 -4.14
N MET A 140 4.66 6.59 -4.96
CA MET A 140 3.78 5.45 -4.68
C MET A 140 4.61 4.18 -4.66
N ALA A 141 4.57 3.44 -3.55
CA ALA A 141 5.12 2.08 -3.48
C ALA A 141 3.96 1.08 -3.47
N MET A 142 4.09 0.02 -4.30
CA MET A 142 3.03 -0.94 -4.56
C MET A 142 3.51 -2.37 -4.35
N ARG A 143 2.60 -3.23 -3.97
CA ARG A 143 2.79 -4.67 -3.90
C ARG A 143 2.59 -5.27 -5.28
N GLY A 144 3.58 -6.05 -5.76
CA GLY A 144 3.44 -6.95 -6.90
C GLY A 144 3.19 -8.40 -6.48
N SER A 145 3.12 -9.30 -7.46
CA SER A 145 2.98 -10.74 -7.22
C SER A 145 3.51 -11.56 -8.39
N ASN A 146 4.16 -12.67 -8.08
CA ASN A 146 4.53 -13.71 -9.05
C ASN A 146 3.75 -15.02 -8.79
N HIS A 147 2.53 -14.91 -8.23
CA HIS A 147 1.67 -16.06 -7.94
C HIS A 147 1.37 -16.86 -9.21
N GLY A 148 1.59 -18.18 -9.16
CA GLY A 148 1.42 -19.06 -10.33
C GLY A 148 2.51 -18.95 -11.39
N ALA A 149 3.48 -18.03 -11.22
CA ALA A 149 4.60 -17.79 -12.14
C ALA A 149 5.94 -17.62 -11.36
N PRO A 150 6.44 -18.66 -10.69
CA PRO A 150 7.61 -18.57 -9.82
C PRO A 150 8.92 -18.21 -10.56
N HIS A 151 8.92 -18.27 -11.89
CA HIS A 151 10.03 -17.81 -12.73
C HIS A 151 10.11 -16.28 -12.81
N LEU A 152 9.02 -15.56 -12.52
CA LEU A 152 9.04 -14.11 -12.45
C LEU A 152 9.65 -13.66 -11.12
N PRO A 153 10.37 -12.53 -11.10
CA PRO A 153 10.87 -11.98 -9.85
C PRO A 153 9.75 -11.36 -9.02
N GLY A 154 9.74 -11.67 -7.72
CA GLY A 154 8.88 -11.01 -6.74
C GLY A 154 9.51 -9.68 -6.33
N TYR A 155 9.02 -8.57 -6.88
CA TYR A 155 9.52 -7.22 -6.62
C TYR A 155 8.50 -6.36 -5.88
N ARG A 156 9.03 -5.34 -5.20
CA ARG A 156 8.28 -4.14 -4.85
C ARG A 156 8.30 -3.20 -6.05
N TRP A 157 7.22 -2.47 -6.26
CA TRP A 157 7.05 -1.58 -7.42
C TRP A 157 6.88 -0.15 -6.99
N VAL A 158 7.30 0.79 -7.83
CA VAL A 158 7.11 2.21 -7.60
C VAL A 158 6.58 2.91 -8.84
N SER A 159 5.89 4.01 -8.59
CA SER A 159 5.45 4.99 -9.58
C SER A 159 5.53 6.39 -8.97
N PHE A 160 5.66 7.41 -9.80
CA PHE A 160 5.77 8.80 -9.38
C PHE A 160 4.72 9.65 -10.06
N SER A 161 4.25 10.66 -9.36
CA SER A 161 3.40 11.72 -9.92
C SER A 161 4.03 13.08 -9.66
N GLU A 162 4.05 13.95 -10.69
CA GLU A 162 4.55 15.32 -10.63
C GLU A 162 3.42 16.35 -10.61
N ASP A 163 2.17 15.92 -10.72
CA ASP A 163 0.98 16.77 -10.86
C ASP A 163 -0.07 16.55 -9.77
N GLY A 164 0.38 16.17 -8.57
CA GLY A 164 -0.49 15.98 -7.43
C GLY A 164 -1.41 14.76 -7.53
N GLY A 165 -0.93 13.68 -8.14
CA GLY A 165 -1.62 12.39 -8.19
C GLY A 165 -2.59 12.22 -9.35
N LEU A 166 -2.58 13.11 -10.34
CA LEU A 166 -3.46 13.02 -11.50
C LEU A 166 -2.90 12.10 -12.58
N ARG A 167 -1.58 12.13 -12.81
CA ARG A 167 -0.86 11.26 -13.74
C ARG A 167 0.32 10.63 -13.04
N TRP A 168 0.64 9.40 -13.45
CA TRP A 168 1.66 8.58 -12.84
C TRP A 168 2.58 7.97 -13.89
N THR A 169 3.85 7.81 -13.55
CA THR A 169 4.78 7.07 -14.39
C THR A 169 4.37 5.59 -14.47
N PRO A 170 4.71 4.86 -15.54
CA PRO A 170 4.56 3.41 -15.54
C PRO A 170 5.24 2.78 -14.32
N PRO A 171 4.65 1.73 -13.72
CA PRO A 171 5.27 1.04 -12.60
C PRO A 171 6.62 0.41 -12.98
N GLU A 172 7.61 0.59 -12.13
CA GLU A 172 8.92 -0.07 -12.27
C GLU A 172 9.32 -0.78 -10.98
N PRO A 173 10.17 -1.81 -11.05
CA PRO A 173 10.73 -2.43 -9.85
C PRO A 173 11.48 -1.41 -9.01
N TRP A 174 11.20 -1.42 -7.71
CA TRP A 174 11.89 -0.53 -6.78
C TRP A 174 13.31 -1.01 -6.51
N THR A 175 14.25 -0.08 -6.49
CA THR A 175 15.66 -0.36 -6.26
C THR A 175 16.16 0.30 -4.98
N TYR A 176 17.32 -0.10 -4.54
CA TYR A 176 18.13 0.72 -3.66
C TYR A 176 18.67 1.96 -4.38
N ALA A 177 19.20 2.91 -3.61
CA ALA A 177 19.78 4.16 -4.15
C ALA A 177 21.03 3.92 -5.04
N ASP A 178 21.70 2.78 -4.87
CA ASP A 178 22.81 2.32 -5.71
C ASP A 178 22.36 1.67 -7.03
N GLY A 179 21.04 1.53 -7.26
CA GLY A 179 20.46 0.93 -8.45
C GLY A 179 20.19 -0.57 -8.36
N GLU A 180 20.67 -1.26 -7.33
CA GLU A 180 20.46 -2.68 -7.14
C GLU A 180 19.00 -3.01 -6.80
N LEU A 181 18.50 -4.09 -7.40
CA LEU A 181 17.17 -4.63 -7.12
C LEU A 181 17.14 -5.40 -5.79
N PHE A 182 15.98 -5.49 -5.20
CA PHE A 182 15.73 -6.36 -4.04
C PHE A 182 14.45 -7.17 -4.22
N TYR A 183 14.45 -8.37 -3.67
CA TYR A 183 13.26 -9.20 -3.66
C TYR A 183 12.33 -8.81 -2.51
N SER A 184 11.04 -8.77 -2.79
CA SER A 184 9.99 -8.50 -1.81
C SER A 184 8.79 -9.40 -2.09
N PRO A 185 8.32 -10.16 -1.10
CA PRO A 185 7.16 -11.01 -1.27
C PRO A 185 5.90 -10.18 -1.53
N SER A 186 4.88 -10.84 -2.02
CA SER A 186 3.55 -10.25 -2.15
C SER A 186 2.94 -10.02 -0.76
N ALA A 187 3.24 -8.87 -0.15
CA ALA A 187 2.88 -8.48 1.21
C ALA A 187 2.60 -6.98 1.28
N CYS A 188 1.81 -6.52 2.25
CA CYS A 188 1.61 -5.09 2.47
C CYS A 188 2.93 -4.40 2.85
N ALA A 189 2.98 -3.10 2.66
CA ALA A 189 4.09 -2.25 3.06
C ALA A 189 3.60 -0.84 3.34
N GLN A 190 4.35 -0.06 4.10
CA GLN A 190 3.96 1.30 4.48
C GLN A 190 5.11 2.28 4.26
N LEU A 191 4.80 3.40 3.61
CA LEU A 191 5.61 4.62 3.67
C LEU A 191 5.16 5.44 4.87
N LEU A 192 6.09 5.86 5.71
CA LEU A 192 5.83 6.61 6.92
C LEU A 192 6.72 7.85 6.96
N ARG A 193 6.08 9.03 6.89
CA ARG A 193 6.74 10.31 7.13
C ARG A 193 6.89 10.50 8.63
N HIS A 194 8.10 10.77 9.08
CA HIS A 194 8.42 11.03 10.46
C HIS A 194 8.66 12.52 10.72
N THR A 195 8.44 12.99 11.95
CA THR A 195 8.61 14.41 12.31
C THR A 195 10.06 14.89 12.32
N ASP A 196 11.03 13.98 12.36
CA ASP A 196 12.46 14.30 12.15
C ASP A 196 12.79 14.70 10.71
N GLY A 197 11.81 14.61 9.81
CA GLY A 197 11.93 14.90 8.38
C GLY A 197 12.30 13.69 7.52
N ALA A 198 12.63 12.54 8.10
CA ALA A 198 12.92 11.33 7.35
C ALA A 198 11.64 10.69 6.76
N LEU A 199 11.81 9.94 5.71
CA LEU A 199 10.78 9.08 5.13
C LEU A 199 11.25 7.63 5.27
N TYR A 200 10.48 6.83 5.97
CA TYR A 200 10.74 5.41 6.16
C TYR A 200 9.81 4.55 5.31
N TRP A 201 10.32 3.42 4.86
CA TRP A 201 9.53 2.33 4.32
C TRP A 201 9.62 1.12 5.25
N ILE A 202 8.47 0.51 5.55
CA ILE A 202 8.36 -0.70 6.34
C ILE A 202 7.74 -1.77 5.46
N GLY A 203 8.36 -2.96 5.42
CA GLY A 203 7.88 -4.08 4.60
C GLY A 203 8.81 -5.28 4.68
N ASN A 204 8.63 -6.25 3.80
CA ASN A 204 9.45 -7.44 3.78
C ASN A 204 10.49 -7.37 2.63
N ILE A 205 11.75 -7.67 2.94
CA ILE A 205 12.82 -7.89 1.96
C ILE A 205 13.26 -9.35 2.10
N ALA A 206 13.14 -10.12 1.02
CA ALA A 206 13.53 -11.52 0.99
C ALA A 206 14.96 -11.69 0.48
N PRO A 207 15.77 -12.63 1.02
CA PRO A 207 17.15 -12.85 0.56
C PRO A 207 17.23 -13.54 -0.81
N ARG A 208 16.12 -14.08 -1.29
CA ARG A 208 15.99 -14.76 -2.59
C ARG A 208 14.59 -14.54 -3.15
N ASN A 209 14.40 -14.85 -4.43
CA ASN A 209 13.09 -14.70 -5.08
C ASN A 209 11.98 -15.40 -4.29
N PRO A 210 10.98 -14.67 -3.76
CA PRO A 210 9.87 -15.27 -3.04
C PRO A 210 8.93 -16.00 -4.00
N ASN A 211 8.18 -16.96 -3.48
CA ASN A 211 7.07 -17.55 -4.21
C ASN A 211 5.77 -16.89 -3.72
N SER A 212 5.26 -15.93 -4.47
CA SER A 212 4.05 -15.17 -4.12
C SER A 212 4.17 -14.52 -2.73
N ASN A 213 3.43 -15.02 -1.76
CA ASN A 213 3.34 -14.50 -0.41
C ASN A 213 4.44 -15.03 0.53
N SER A 214 5.30 -15.93 0.11
CA SER A 214 6.22 -16.64 0.99
C SER A 214 7.67 -16.55 0.54
N PRO A 215 8.60 -16.27 1.48
CA PRO A 215 8.37 -15.97 2.91
C PRO A 215 7.95 -14.50 3.14
N ARG A 216 7.17 -14.22 4.19
CA ARG A 216 6.85 -12.87 4.67
C ARG A 216 7.69 -12.51 5.90
N TYR A 217 8.97 -12.79 5.82
CA TYR A 217 10.01 -12.39 6.78
C TYR A 217 11.36 -12.28 6.07
N PRO A 218 12.33 -11.49 6.64
CA PRO A 218 12.15 -10.57 7.75
C PRO A 218 11.19 -9.42 7.44
N LEU A 219 10.61 -8.82 8.51
CA LEU A 219 10.02 -7.50 8.44
C LEU A 219 11.12 -6.49 8.74
N VAL A 220 11.26 -5.51 7.85
CA VAL A 220 12.34 -4.51 7.95
C VAL A 220 11.80 -3.09 7.92
N ILE A 221 12.59 -2.15 8.42
CA ILE A 221 12.46 -0.72 8.20
C ILE A 221 13.68 -0.23 7.43
N ALA A 222 13.48 0.67 6.49
CA ALA A 222 14.54 1.30 5.71
C ALA A 222 14.20 2.77 5.45
N GLU A 223 15.20 3.64 5.48
CA GLU A 223 15.06 5.03 5.08
C GLU A 223 14.98 5.13 3.55
N VAL A 224 14.19 6.08 3.06
CA VAL A 224 14.06 6.43 1.64
C VAL A 224 14.91 7.67 1.36
N ASP A 225 15.84 7.57 0.41
CA ASP A 225 16.48 8.75 -0.17
C ASP A 225 15.41 9.63 -0.84
N GLN A 226 15.03 10.70 -0.21
CA GLN A 226 13.92 11.55 -0.64
C GLN A 226 14.20 12.31 -1.94
N ARG A 227 15.46 12.42 -2.35
CA ARG A 227 15.85 13.02 -3.63
C ARG A 227 15.53 12.09 -4.81
N THR A 228 15.76 10.79 -4.63
CA THR A 228 15.56 9.79 -5.68
C THR A 228 14.26 8.97 -5.52
N GLY A 229 13.71 8.91 -4.30
CA GLY A 229 12.61 8.03 -3.96
C GLY A 229 13.03 6.56 -3.88
N ARG A 230 14.33 6.26 -3.64
CA ARG A 230 14.89 4.90 -3.57
C ARG A 230 15.25 4.54 -2.12
N LEU A 231 15.34 3.24 -1.82
CA LEU A 231 15.72 2.79 -0.48
C LEU A 231 17.22 2.97 -0.22
N ILE A 232 17.58 3.40 0.97
CA ILE A 232 18.97 3.44 1.44
C ILE A 232 19.33 2.05 1.96
N ARG A 233 20.22 1.34 1.25
CA ARG A 233 20.59 -0.06 1.57
C ARG A 233 21.19 -0.19 2.96
N ASP A 234 22.16 0.66 3.29
CA ASP A 234 22.86 0.61 4.57
C ASP A 234 21.98 0.98 5.76
N GLY A 235 20.81 1.57 5.48
CA GLY A 235 19.78 1.91 6.45
C GLY A 235 18.77 0.78 6.73
N VAL A 236 18.85 -0.34 6.03
CA VAL A 236 17.90 -1.46 6.25
C VAL A 236 18.17 -2.11 7.61
N ARG A 237 17.12 -2.17 8.45
CA ARG A 237 17.17 -2.81 9.77
C ARG A 237 16.01 -3.77 9.93
N ALA A 238 16.29 -4.97 10.46
CA ALA A 238 15.25 -5.92 10.78
C ALA A 238 14.48 -5.44 12.03
N ILE A 239 13.14 -5.39 11.90
CA ILE A 239 12.25 -5.19 13.04
C ILE A 239 12.00 -6.53 13.72
N ASP A 240 11.70 -7.56 12.93
CA ASP A 240 11.48 -8.93 13.40
C ASP A 240 11.79 -9.95 12.29
N ASP A 241 12.11 -11.16 12.70
CA ASP A 241 12.42 -12.26 11.77
C ASP A 241 11.90 -13.59 12.33
N ARG A 242 12.00 -14.63 11.53
CA ARG A 242 11.67 -15.99 11.91
C ARG A 242 12.69 -16.53 12.92
N ARG A 243 12.20 -17.02 14.06
CA ARG A 243 13.00 -17.60 15.12
C ARG A 243 13.28 -19.09 14.87
N PRO A 244 14.35 -19.65 15.44
CA PRO A 244 14.57 -21.10 15.41
C PRO A 244 13.36 -21.86 15.98
N GLY A 245 12.92 -22.90 15.25
CA GLY A 245 11.75 -23.71 15.62
C GLY A 245 10.39 -23.18 15.14
N GLU A 246 10.31 -21.95 14.63
CA GLU A 246 9.07 -21.46 14.04
C GLU A 246 8.87 -22.02 12.62
N ASP A 247 7.60 -22.15 12.22
CA ASP A 247 7.21 -22.65 10.90
C ASP A 247 7.67 -21.68 9.79
N ALA A 248 7.98 -22.23 8.63
CA ALA A 248 8.36 -21.46 7.44
C ALA A 248 7.19 -20.63 6.86
N ALA A 249 5.95 -20.93 7.26
CA ALA A 249 4.77 -20.16 6.92
C ALA A 249 4.60 -18.88 7.74
N LEU A 250 5.46 -18.62 8.74
CA LEU A 250 5.42 -17.39 9.53
C LEU A 250 5.14 -16.18 8.64
N THR A 251 4.18 -15.38 9.06
CA THR A 251 3.79 -14.15 8.35
C THR A 251 3.98 -12.95 9.26
N LEU A 252 4.95 -12.10 8.92
CA LEU A 252 5.18 -10.77 9.50
C LEU A 252 4.70 -9.71 8.51
N SER A 253 3.37 -9.63 8.35
CA SER A 253 2.67 -8.76 7.41
C SER A 253 1.32 -8.37 7.99
N ASN A 254 0.56 -7.52 7.29
CA ASN A 254 -0.72 -7.00 7.77
C ASN A 254 -0.56 -6.23 9.08
N PHE A 255 0.44 -5.38 9.11
CA PHE A 255 0.79 -4.49 10.21
C PHE A 255 0.26 -3.08 9.95
N TYR A 256 0.30 -2.25 11.01
CA TYR A 256 0.14 -0.80 10.91
C TYR A 256 1.19 -0.12 11.79
N ALA A 257 1.89 0.85 11.22
CA ALA A 257 2.88 1.64 11.93
C ALA A 257 2.49 3.12 11.99
N ARG A 258 2.80 3.75 13.09
CA ARG A 258 2.61 5.18 13.30
C ARG A 258 3.71 5.75 14.18
N GLU A 259 4.00 7.03 14.02
CA GLU A 259 4.84 7.73 14.97
C GLU A 259 4.16 7.87 16.34
N GLU A 260 4.92 7.71 17.41
CA GLU A 260 4.49 7.94 18.78
C GLU A 260 4.74 9.39 19.16
N ARG A 261 3.68 10.12 19.46
CA ARG A 261 3.76 11.57 19.73
C ARG A 261 4.57 11.91 20.99
N GLU A 262 4.64 11.01 21.97
CA GLU A 262 5.31 11.26 23.25
C GLU A 262 6.80 10.95 23.19
N THR A 263 7.18 9.91 22.45
CA THR A 263 8.56 9.41 22.42
C THR A 263 9.32 9.81 21.15
N GLY A 264 8.59 10.15 20.08
CA GLY A 264 9.16 10.32 18.75
C GLY A 264 9.65 9.00 18.13
N GLY A 265 9.31 7.86 18.72
CA GLY A 265 9.56 6.54 18.14
C GLY A 265 8.46 6.11 17.17
N ILE A 266 8.54 4.88 16.69
CA ILE A 266 7.49 4.28 15.85
C ILE A 266 6.84 3.12 16.62
N ALA A 267 5.52 3.18 16.82
CA ALA A 267 4.72 2.04 17.26
C ALA A 267 4.24 1.25 16.04
N LEU A 268 4.56 -0.04 15.98
CA LEU A 268 4.13 -0.95 14.94
C LEU A 268 3.30 -2.08 15.57
N HIS A 269 2.05 -2.21 15.09
CA HIS A 269 1.12 -3.24 15.53
C HIS A 269 1.14 -4.40 14.56
N LEU A 270 1.38 -5.60 15.04
CA LEU A 270 1.55 -6.81 14.23
C LEU A 270 1.12 -8.05 15.02
N SER A 271 0.62 -9.07 14.30
CA SER A 271 0.48 -10.43 14.81
C SER A 271 1.43 -11.38 14.09
N ARG A 272 2.13 -12.26 14.83
CA ARG A 272 3.03 -13.29 14.28
C ARG A 272 2.22 -14.51 13.85
N LEU A 273 1.46 -14.39 12.75
CA LEU A 273 0.61 -15.46 12.25
C LEU A 273 1.44 -16.65 11.73
N PHE A 274 0.92 -17.84 11.92
CA PHE A 274 1.51 -19.10 11.45
C PHE A 274 2.88 -19.44 12.04
N ALA A 275 3.27 -18.83 13.15
CA ALA A 275 4.56 -19.10 13.80
C ALA A 275 4.70 -20.57 14.24
N ARG A 276 3.59 -21.22 14.64
CA ARG A 276 3.59 -22.61 15.12
C ARG A 276 3.36 -23.63 14.02
N SER A 277 2.49 -23.32 13.08
CA SER A 277 2.19 -24.16 11.92
C SER A 277 1.45 -23.38 10.85
N ALA A 278 1.59 -23.80 9.60
CA ALA A 278 0.80 -23.29 8.48
C ALA A 278 -0.69 -23.44 8.76
N GLY A 279 -1.47 -22.36 8.59
CA GLY A 279 -2.91 -22.36 8.83
C GLY A 279 -3.33 -22.12 10.30
N ASP A 280 -2.39 -21.96 11.23
CA ASP A 280 -2.70 -21.52 12.60
C ASP A 280 -2.96 -20.02 12.64
N TRP A 281 -4.24 -19.64 12.61
CA TRP A 281 -4.69 -18.24 12.65
C TRP A 281 -4.70 -17.63 14.06
N THR A 282 -4.18 -18.35 15.05
CA THR A 282 -4.07 -17.84 16.42
C THR A 282 -2.72 -17.19 16.65
N ALA A 283 -2.73 -15.94 17.07
CA ALA A 283 -1.50 -15.21 17.42
C ALA A 283 -1.85 -14.06 18.36
N ASP A 284 -0.88 -13.69 19.20
CA ASP A 284 -1.00 -12.50 20.01
C ASP A 284 -0.89 -11.24 19.17
N ALA A 285 -1.62 -10.20 19.58
CA ALA A 285 -1.43 -8.86 19.07
C ALA A 285 -0.20 -8.25 19.77
N LEU A 286 0.81 -7.90 18.98
CA LEU A 286 2.07 -7.33 19.46
C LEU A 286 2.15 -5.85 19.09
N VAL A 287 2.80 -5.09 19.94
CA VAL A 287 3.23 -3.72 19.63
C VAL A 287 4.75 -3.67 19.74
N TYR A 288 5.39 -3.29 18.65
CA TYR A 288 6.82 -3.01 18.61
C TYR A 288 7.03 -1.53 18.81
N HIS A 289 7.90 -1.14 19.73
CA HIS A 289 8.35 0.23 19.92
C HIS A 289 9.74 0.38 19.33
N LEU A 290 9.83 1.10 18.22
CA LEU A 290 11.10 1.33 17.52
C LEU A 290 11.65 2.69 17.92
N THR A 291 12.80 2.68 18.57
CA THR A 291 13.56 3.91 18.85
C THR A 291 14.42 4.24 17.65
N LEU A 292 14.21 5.42 17.09
CA LEU A 292 15.02 5.95 16.00
C LEU A 292 16.20 6.70 16.64
N ASN A 293 17.43 6.25 16.38
CA ASN A 293 18.62 6.98 16.78
C ASN A 293 19.03 7.92 15.64
N PRO A 294 18.75 9.24 15.72
CA PRO A 294 19.24 10.18 14.72
C PRO A 294 20.76 10.21 14.81
N GLY A 295 21.45 9.70 13.78
CA GLY A 295 22.90 9.85 13.65
C GLY A 295 23.75 8.75 14.28
N GLY A 296 23.46 7.50 13.98
CA GLY A 296 24.45 6.44 14.07
C GLY A 296 25.36 6.42 12.85
N ALA A 297 26.18 7.43 12.64
CA ALA A 297 27.42 7.25 11.92
C ALA A 297 28.37 6.51 12.86
N ALA A 298 28.60 5.22 12.57
CA ALA A 298 29.69 4.45 13.14
C ALA A 298 30.97 4.75 12.37
#